data_9be2213d8e9a12c3738b39d42530c072
#
_entry.id   9be2213d8e9a12c3738b39d42530c072
#
_cell.length_a   1.000
_cell.length_b   1.000
_cell.length_c   1.000
_cell.angle_alpha   90.00
_cell.angle_beta   90.00
_cell.angle_gamma   90.00
#
_symmetry.space_group_name_H-M   'P 1'
#
loop_
_entity.id
_entity.type
_entity.pdbx_description
1 polymer ?
#
loop_
_entity_poly.entity_id
_entity_poly.type
_entity_poly.pdbx_seq_one_letter_code
_entity_poly.pdbx_strand_id
1 'polypeptide(L)'
;ANETDTIVAGLGKSATQISDVIKLINEIADQTNLLALNAAIEAARAGDAGRGFAVVASEVKKLAEKTSAATRDIQEQVTNIQQASD
;
A
#
# COMPACT_ATOMS: atom_id res chain seq x y z
N ALA A 1 -15.95 8.09 31.76
CA ALA A 1 -15.08 7.80 32.87
C ALA A 1 -13.83 7.04 32.42
N ASN A 2 -13.13 6.43 33.37
CA ASN A 2 -11.78 5.87 33.14
C ASN A 2 -11.74 4.76 32.09
N GLU A 3 -12.74 3.89 32.03
CA GLU A 3 -12.79 2.80 31.04
C GLU A 3 -12.94 3.33 29.63
N THR A 4 -13.77 4.35 29.43
CA THR A 4 -13.95 4.98 28.13
C THR A 4 -12.65 5.66 27.69
N ASP A 5 -11.98 6.35 28.59
CA ASP A 5 -10.70 7.01 28.30
C ASP A 5 -9.61 6.00 27.92
N THR A 6 -9.59 4.84 28.60
CA THR A 6 -8.64 3.77 28.28
C THR A 6 -8.91 3.19 26.90
N ILE A 7 -10.17 2.97 26.53
CA ILE A 7 -10.56 2.47 25.23
C ILE A 7 -10.17 3.45 24.13
N VAL A 8 -10.45 4.73 24.33
CA VAL A 8 -10.12 5.80 23.36
C VAL A 8 -8.59 5.89 23.16
N ALA A 9 -7.82 5.84 24.26
CA ALA A 9 -6.37 5.86 24.19
C ALA A 9 -5.83 4.63 23.46
N GLY A 10 -6.42 3.45 23.69
CA GLY A 10 -6.07 2.21 23.00
C GLY A 10 -6.35 2.28 21.50
N LEU A 11 -7.47 2.85 21.11
CA LEU A 11 -7.82 3.05 19.70
C LEU A 11 -6.82 3.99 19.02
N GLY A 12 -6.45 5.08 19.68
CA GLY A 12 -5.47 6.03 19.16
C GLY A 12 -4.11 5.37 18.92
N LYS A 13 -3.66 4.55 19.87
CA LYS A 13 -2.40 3.81 19.75
C LYS A 13 -2.45 2.80 18.62
N SER A 14 -3.55 2.05 18.50
CA SER A 14 -3.74 1.08 17.43
C SER A 14 -3.78 1.76 16.07
N ALA A 15 -4.45 2.91 15.97
CA ALA A 15 -4.51 3.69 14.74
C ALA A 15 -3.12 4.16 14.30
N THR A 16 -2.28 4.58 15.24
CA THR A 16 -0.91 4.98 14.95
C THR A 16 -0.08 3.80 14.42
N GLN A 17 -0.21 2.62 15.04
CA GLN A 17 0.47 1.42 14.60
C GLN A 17 0.03 1.00 13.19
N ILE A 18 -1.27 1.06 12.91
CA ILE A 18 -1.80 0.76 11.57
C ILE A 18 -1.27 1.76 10.55
N SER A 19 -1.21 3.04 10.90
CA SER A 19 -0.65 4.07 10.02
C SER A 19 0.80 3.76 9.64
N ASP A 20 1.61 3.30 10.58
CA ASP A 20 3.00 2.93 10.33
C ASP A 20 3.10 1.74 9.37
N VAL A 21 2.24 0.74 9.55
CA VAL A 21 2.19 -0.43 8.65
C VAL A 21 1.76 0.00 7.24
N ILE A 22 0.79 0.90 7.14
CA ILE A 22 0.31 1.41 5.85
C ILE A 22 1.42 2.13 5.10
N LYS A 23 2.24 2.92 5.79
CA LYS A 23 3.39 3.59 5.17
C LYS A 23 4.36 2.57 4.58
N LEU A 24 4.62 1.49 5.32
CA LEU A 24 5.50 0.42 4.85
C LEU A 24 4.90 -0.27 3.61
N ILE A 25 3.62 -0.59 3.64
CA ILE A 25 2.94 -1.22 2.50
C ILE A 25 3.00 -0.31 1.28
N ASN A 26 2.82 0.99 1.48
CA ASN A 26 2.90 1.97 0.39
C ASN A 26 4.29 2.02 -0.23
N GLU A 27 5.34 1.99 0.60
CA GLU A 27 6.72 1.92 0.11
C GLU A 27 6.97 0.65 -0.69
N ILE A 28 6.46 -0.49 -0.22
CA ILE A 28 6.58 -1.76 -0.93
C ILE A 28 5.84 -1.70 -2.26
N ALA A 29 4.65 -1.12 -2.29
CA ALA A 29 3.88 -0.97 -3.52
C ALA A 29 4.63 -0.09 -4.54
N ASP A 30 5.25 1.00 -4.09
CA ASP A 30 6.05 1.85 -4.96
C ASP A 30 7.26 1.12 -5.52
N GLN A 31 7.97 0.36 -4.69
CA GLN A 31 9.11 -0.45 -5.12
C GLN A 31 8.67 -1.53 -6.10
N THR A 32 7.53 -2.17 -5.84
CA THR A 32 6.98 -3.19 -6.73
C THR A 32 6.61 -2.60 -8.08
N ASN A 33 6.04 -1.40 -8.09
CA ASN A 33 5.70 -0.70 -9.32
C ASN A 33 6.96 -0.40 -10.16
N LEU A 34 8.04 0.03 -9.51
CA LEU A 34 9.32 0.29 -10.18
C LEU A 34 9.92 -1.00 -10.73
N LEU A 35 9.88 -2.08 -9.96
CA LEU A 35 10.37 -3.39 -10.42
C LEU A 35 9.56 -3.88 -11.62
N ALA A 36 8.25 -3.71 -11.58
CA ALA A 36 7.38 -4.10 -12.70
C ALA A 36 7.69 -3.26 -13.94
N LEU A 37 7.93 -1.97 -13.79
CA LEU A 37 8.32 -1.11 -14.91
C LEU A 37 9.65 -1.55 -15.50
N ASN A 38 10.64 -1.82 -14.67
CA ASN A 38 11.95 -2.29 -15.14
C ASN A 38 11.85 -3.65 -15.83
N ALA A 39 11.00 -4.54 -15.29
CA ALA A 39 10.75 -5.84 -15.90
C ALA A 39 10.07 -5.69 -17.27
N ALA A 40 9.13 -4.74 -17.39
CA ALA A 40 8.46 -4.47 -18.66
C ALA A 40 9.46 -3.94 -19.71
N ILE A 41 10.35 -3.05 -19.29
CA ILE A 41 11.38 -2.50 -20.17
C ILE A 41 12.30 -3.61 -20.67
N GLU A 42 12.75 -4.47 -19.76
CA GLU A 42 13.64 -5.59 -20.12
C GLU A 42 12.93 -6.62 -21.01
N ALA A 43 11.65 -6.86 -20.74
CA ALA A 43 10.85 -7.74 -21.60
C ALA A 43 10.71 -7.17 -23.02
N ALA A 44 10.53 -5.87 -23.14
CA ALA A 44 10.45 -5.19 -24.43
C ALA A 44 11.77 -5.32 -25.20
N ARG A 45 12.89 -5.23 -24.50
CA ARG A 45 14.21 -5.39 -25.10
C ARG A 45 14.46 -6.82 -25.62
N ALA A 46 13.84 -7.80 -25.00
CA ALA A 46 13.94 -9.20 -25.43
C ALA A 46 13.05 -9.52 -26.63
N GLY A 47 12.20 -8.60 -27.08
CA GLY A 47 11.32 -8.79 -28.23
C GLY A 47 10.31 -9.90 -27.98
N ASP A 48 10.15 -10.80 -28.96
CA ASP A 48 9.17 -11.89 -28.88
C ASP A 48 9.41 -12.82 -27.69
N ALA A 49 10.66 -13.02 -27.31
CA ALA A 49 11.01 -13.87 -26.17
C ALA A 49 10.50 -13.29 -24.84
N GLY A 50 10.29 -11.99 -24.78
CA GLY A 50 9.87 -11.30 -23.57
C GLY A 50 8.36 -11.14 -23.40
N ARG A 51 7.55 -11.60 -24.34
CA ARG A 51 6.09 -11.34 -24.31
C ARG A 51 5.40 -11.86 -23.07
N GLY A 52 5.75 -13.06 -22.62
CA GLY A 52 5.18 -13.63 -21.40
C GLY A 52 5.53 -12.81 -20.18
N PHE A 53 6.77 -12.37 -20.06
CA PHE A 53 7.22 -11.51 -18.97
C PHE A 53 6.55 -10.14 -19.02
N ALA A 54 6.31 -9.60 -20.21
CA ALA A 54 5.64 -8.31 -20.36
C ALA A 54 4.21 -8.35 -19.81
N VAL A 55 3.50 -9.44 -20.05
CA VAL A 55 2.14 -9.64 -19.52
C VAL A 55 2.16 -9.68 -17.99
N VAL A 56 3.07 -10.46 -17.40
CA VAL A 56 3.20 -10.58 -15.95
C VAL A 56 3.59 -9.23 -15.34
N ALA A 57 4.55 -8.54 -15.94
CA ALA A 57 4.97 -7.22 -15.44
C ALA A 57 3.82 -6.21 -15.46
N SER A 58 2.98 -6.23 -16.50
CA SER A 58 1.80 -5.37 -16.59
C SER A 58 0.80 -5.68 -15.47
N GLU A 59 0.56 -6.95 -15.18
CA GLU A 59 -0.35 -7.34 -14.09
C GLU A 59 0.20 -6.97 -12.72
N VAL A 60 1.51 -7.14 -12.50
CA VAL A 60 2.16 -6.74 -11.24
C VAL A 60 2.06 -5.23 -11.05
N LYS A 61 2.26 -4.46 -12.12
CA LYS A 61 2.11 -3.00 -12.07
C LYS A 61 0.70 -2.61 -11.64
N LYS A 62 -0.33 -3.21 -12.24
CA LYS A 62 -1.72 -2.96 -11.88
C LYS A 62 -1.99 -3.31 -10.42
N LEU A 63 -1.45 -4.43 -9.96
CA LEU A 63 -1.61 -4.86 -8.57
C LEU A 63 -0.97 -3.87 -7.61
N ALA A 64 0.21 -3.37 -7.92
CA ALA A 64 0.90 -2.36 -7.11
C ALA A 64 0.09 -1.06 -7.05
N GLU A 65 -0.51 -0.63 -8.17
CA GLU A 65 -1.36 0.55 -8.22
C GLU A 65 -2.62 0.37 -7.38
N LYS A 66 -3.26 -0.80 -7.44
CA LYS A 66 -4.41 -1.13 -6.61
C LYS A 66 -4.06 -1.13 -5.12
N THR A 67 -2.88 -1.65 -4.79
CA THR A 67 -2.40 -1.66 -3.40
C THR A 67 -2.21 -0.24 -2.89
N SER A 68 -1.61 0.64 -3.68
CA SER A 68 -1.44 2.05 -3.30
C SER A 68 -2.79 2.74 -3.10
N ALA A 69 -3.76 2.48 -3.96
CA ALA A 69 -5.10 3.04 -3.83
C ALA A 69 -5.78 2.54 -2.55
N ALA A 70 -5.68 1.24 -2.27
CA ALA A 70 -6.27 0.64 -1.07
C ALA A 70 -5.64 1.20 0.20
N THR A 71 -4.32 1.40 0.22
CA THR A 71 -3.65 1.97 1.39
C THR A 71 -4.06 3.42 1.64
N ARG A 72 -4.32 4.19 0.59
CA ARG A 72 -4.84 5.55 0.76
C ARG A 72 -6.21 5.55 1.40
N ASP A 73 -7.10 4.66 0.98
CA ASP A 73 -8.43 4.53 1.56
C ASP A 73 -8.36 4.12 3.03
N ILE A 74 -7.50 3.15 3.36
CA ILE A 74 -7.32 2.71 4.74
C ILE A 74 -6.73 3.85 5.58
N GLN A 75 -5.76 4.59 5.05
CA GLN A 75 -5.17 5.73 5.76
C GLN A 75 -6.22 6.80 6.08
N GLU A 76 -7.14 7.04 5.16
CA GLU A 76 -8.24 7.98 5.38
C GLU A 76 -9.11 7.54 6.55
N GLN A 77 -9.45 6.25 6.63
CA GLN A 77 -10.22 5.70 7.73
C GLN A 77 -9.45 5.75 9.04
N VAL A 78 -8.15 5.47 9.01
CA VAL A 78 -7.28 5.58 10.19
C VAL A 78 -7.23 7.02 10.69
N THR A 79 -7.12 7.98 9.78
CA THR A 79 -7.14 9.40 10.14
C THR A 79 -8.45 9.78 10.81
N ASN A 80 -9.58 9.27 10.32
CA ASN A 80 -10.89 9.49 10.93
C ASN A 80 -10.95 8.91 12.35
N ILE A 81 -10.37 7.73 12.56
CA ILE A 81 -10.31 7.11 13.89
C ILE A 81 -9.44 7.96 14.82
N GLN A 82 -8.30 8.44 14.35
CA GLN A 82 -7.40 9.28 15.13
C GLN A 82 -8.08 10.59 15.54
N GLN A 83 -8.81 11.21 14.63
CA GLN A 83 -9.55 12.45 14.90
C GLN A 83 -10.68 12.20 15.90
N ALA A 84 -11.37 11.08 15.80
CA ALA A 84 -12.41 10.70 16.73
C ALA A 84 -11.87 10.38 18.12
N SER A 85 -10.61 9.93 18.22
CA SER A 85 -9.95 9.59 19.48
C SER A 85 -9.41 10.82 20.21
N ASP A 86 -9.16 11.89 19.48
CA ASP A 86 -8.69 13.15 20.08
C ASP A 86 -9.85 13.89 20.74
#